data_bf769ff0db072661915ef17622f8472c
#
_entry.id   bf769ff0db072661915ef17622f8472c
#
_cell.length_a   1.000
_cell.length_b   1.000
_cell.length_c   1.000
_cell.angle_alpha   90.00
_cell.angle_beta   90.00
_cell.angle_gamma   90.00
#
_symmetry.space_group_name_H-M   'P 1'
#
loop_
_entity.id
_entity.type
_entity.pdbx_description
1 polymer ?
#
loop_
_entity_poly.entity_id
_entity_poly.type
_entity_poly.pdbx_seq_one_letter_code
_entity_poly.pdbx_strand_id
1 'polypeptide(L)'
;MNTQEKKEALVQAVEEIAKKEAAYWEGNPKMQETFQNCYVSTAKTTTKFLESGEAYVFTGDIAAMWLRDSSAQVVHYLPYLKEYPILKEMVKGLIARQAKYVHIDPYAN
;
A
#
# COMPACT_ATOMS: atom_id res chain seq x y z
N MET A 1 1.25 2.18 -18.59
CA MET A 1 1.32 1.00 -17.69
C MET A 1 -0.05 0.40 -17.47
N ASN A 2 -0.17 -0.91 -17.58
CA ASN A 2 -1.41 -1.58 -17.20
C ASN A 2 -1.41 -1.85 -15.68
N THR A 3 -2.52 -2.38 -15.16
CA THR A 3 -2.68 -2.57 -13.72
C THR A 3 -1.68 -3.60 -13.14
N GLN A 4 -1.35 -4.62 -13.92
CA GLN A 4 -0.38 -5.63 -13.49
C GLN A 4 1.03 -5.05 -13.37
N GLU A 5 1.42 -4.24 -14.35
CA GLU A 5 2.73 -3.58 -14.32
C GLU A 5 2.85 -2.62 -13.15
N LYS A 6 1.77 -1.87 -12.85
CA LYS A 6 1.72 -0.98 -11.69
C LYS A 6 1.89 -1.76 -10.39
N LYS A 7 1.22 -2.91 -10.29
CA LYS A 7 1.32 -3.76 -9.10
C LYS A 7 2.74 -4.27 -8.91
N GLU A 8 3.37 -4.75 -9.97
CA GLU A 8 4.75 -5.22 -9.92
C GLU A 8 5.73 -4.12 -9.53
N ALA A 9 5.56 -2.92 -10.10
CA ALA A 9 6.38 -1.77 -9.77
C ALA A 9 6.22 -1.38 -8.30
N LEU A 10 4.99 -1.41 -7.81
CA LEU A 10 4.71 -1.12 -6.39
C LEU A 10 5.41 -2.10 -5.47
N VAL A 11 5.30 -3.39 -5.76
CA VAL A 11 5.92 -4.43 -4.93
C VAL A 11 7.44 -4.26 -4.91
N GLN A 12 8.05 -4.00 -6.08
CA GLN A 12 9.49 -3.77 -6.15
C GLN A 12 9.92 -2.57 -5.31
N ALA A 13 9.20 -1.46 -5.43
CA ALA A 13 9.53 -0.25 -4.67
C ALA A 13 9.45 -0.50 -3.17
N VAL A 14 8.39 -1.17 -2.72
CA VAL A 14 8.20 -1.45 -1.30
C VAL A 14 9.25 -2.43 -0.78
N GLU A 15 9.63 -3.43 -1.59
CA GLU A 15 10.69 -4.36 -1.22
C GLU A 15 12.04 -3.66 -1.06
N GLU A 16 12.37 -2.70 -1.93
CA GLU A 16 13.59 -1.91 -1.81
C GLU A 16 13.60 -1.10 -0.52
N ILE A 17 12.50 -0.45 -0.20
CA ILE A 17 12.37 0.32 1.04
C ILE A 17 12.51 -0.60 2.25
N ALA A 18 11.87 -1.76 2.21
CA ALA A 18 11.92 -2.72 3.32
C ALA A 18 13.35 -3.18 3.59
N LYS A 19 14.14 -3.42 2.53
CA LYS A 19 15.55 -3.80 2.68
C LYS A 19 16.36 -2.68 3.32
N LYS A 20 16.15 -1.43 2.91
CA LYS A 20 16.84 -0.28 3.49
C LYS A 20 16.53 -0.13 4.97
N GLU A 21 15.25 -0.19 5.31
CA GLU A 21 14.82 -0.01 6.70
C GLU A 21 15.20 -1.21 7.56
N ALA A 22 15.24 -2.40 6.99
CA ALA A 22 15.63 -3.60 7.71
C ALA A 22 17.10 -3.56 8.17
N ALA A 23 17.93 -2.75 7.52
CA ALA A 23 19.31 -2.56 7.94
C ALA A 23 19.41 -2.03 9.37
N TYR A 24 18.39 -1.32 9.83
CA TYR A 24 18.30 -0.86 11.22
C TYR A 24 18.35 -2.03 12.22
N TRP A 25 17.88 -3.20 11.80
CA TRP A 25 17.84 -4.40 12.63
C TRP A 25 18.98 -5.35 12.36
N GLU A 26 20.09 -4.82 11.81
CA GLU A 26 21.29 -5.60 11.60
C GLU A 26 21.75 -6.22 12.92
N GLY A 27 22.03 -7.40 13.06
CA GLY A 27 22.33 -8.07 14.29
C GLY A 27 21.17 -8.89 14.85
N ASN A 28 19.98 -8.76 14.23
CA ASN A 28 18.83 -9.58 14.57
C ASN A 28 18.15 -10.07 13.29
N PRO A 29 18.66 -11.18 12.68
CA PRO A 29 18.12 -11.67 11.40
C PRO A 29 16.65 -12.00 11.41
N LYS A 30 16.13 -12.52 12.51
CA LYS A 30 14.72 -12.85 12.64
C LYS A 30 13.84 -11.59 12.59
N MET A 31 14.28 -10.53 13.27
CA MET A 31 13.56 -9.27 13.26
C MET A 31 13.60 -8.63 11.86
N GLN A 32 14.74 -8.71 11.17
CA GLN A 32 14.86 -8.22 9.80
C GLN A 32 13.88 -8.91 8.88
N GLU A 33 13.79 -10.22 8.94
CA GLU A 33 12.87 -11.00 8.12
C GLU A 33 11.42 -10.63 8.41
N THR A 34 11.06 -10.58 9.69
CA THR A 34 9.70 -10.22 10.11
C THR A 34 9.34 -8.83 9.64
N PHE A 35 10.24 -7.87 9.81
CA PHE A 35 10.02 -6.49 9.36
C PHE A 35 9.79 -6.42 7.87
N GLN A 36 10.65 -7.07 7.07
CA GLN A 36 10.51 -7.06 5.62
C GLN A 36 9.17 -7.66 5.17
N ASN A 37 8.79 -8.79 5.75
CA ASN A 37 7.53 -9.45 5.41
C ASN A 37 6.33 -8.59 5.76
N CYS A 38 6.31 -7.99 6.93
CA CYS A 38 5.21 -7.14 7.36
C CYS A 38 5.13 -5.86 6.54
N TYR A 39 6.27 -5.26 6.23
CA TYR A 39 6.31 -4.00 5.50
C TYR A 39 5.75 -4.13 4.09
N VAL A 40 6.03 -5.23 3.41
CA VAL A 40 5.56 -5.44 2.03
C VAL A 40 4.18 -6.06 1.94
N SER A 41 3.62 -6.53 3.05
CA SER A 41 2.38 -7.30 3.08
C SER A 41 1.22 -6.58 2.38
N THR A 42 0.96 -5.33 2.72
CA THR A 42 -0.14 -4.56 2.14
C THR A 42 0.00 -4.43 0.62
N ALA A 43 1.21 -4.07 0.16
CA ALA A 43 1.45 -3.92 -1.27
C ALA A 43 1.29 -5.24 -2.02
N LYS A 44 1.74 -6.34 -1.42
CA LYS A 44 1.78 -7.64 -2.07
C LYS A 44 0.43 -8.34 -2.09
N THR A 45 -0.32 -8.26 -0.99
CA THR A 45 -1.51 -9.10 -0.80
C THR A 45 -2.83 -8.37 -0.88
N THR A 46 -2.89 -7.11 -0.46
CA THR A 46 -4.17 -6.42 -0.28
C THR A 46 -4.37 -5.20 -1.18
N THR A 47 -3.36 -4.76 -1.91
CA THR A 47 -3.47 -3.61 -2.81
C THR A 47 -3.76 -4.05 -4.24
N LYS A 48 -4.71 -3.40 -4.88
CA LYS A 48 -5.08 -3.65 -6.27
C LYS A 48 -5.24 -2.32 -7.00
N PHE A 49 -4.57 -2.19 -8.14
CA PHE A 49 -4.77 -1.05 -9.02
C PHE A 49 -5.96 -1.29 -9.94
N LEU A 50 -6.75 -0.26 -10.16
CA LEU A 50 -7.90 -0.30 -11.06
C LEU A 50 -7.57 0.45 -12.34
N GLU A 51 -8.24 0.10 -13.43
CA GLU A 51 -8.03 0.71 -14.73
C GLU A 51 -8.35 2.20 -14.73
N SER A 52 -9.25 2.64 -13.85
CA SER A 52 -9.62 4.06 -13.71
C SER A 52 -8.53 4.93 -13.10
N GLY A 53 -7.41 4.33 -12.64
CA GLY A 53 -6.36 5.02 -11.91
C GLY A 53 -6.54 5.01 -10.40
N GLU A 54 -7.68 4.50 -9.94
CA GLU A 54 -7.94 4.33 -8.51
C GLU A 54 -7.17 3.14 -7.96
N ALA A 55 -6.96 3.12 -6.65
CA ALA A 55 -6.37 1.97 -5.96
C ALA A 55 -7.33 1.47 -4.89
N TYR A 56 -7.36 0.17 -4.70
CA TYR A 56 -8.21 -0.51 -3.73
C TYR A 56 -7.33 -1.27 -2.75
N VAL A 57 -7.54 -1.03 -1.45
CA VAL A 57 -6.79 -1.72 -0.39
C VAL A 57 -7.78 -2.49 0.46
N PHE A 58 -7.70 -3.81 0.41
CA PHE A 58 -8.56 -4.70 1.19
C PHE A 58 -8.24 -4.64 2.67
N THR A 59 -9.24 -4.99 3.47
CA THR A 59 -9.09 -5.12 4.93
C THR A 59 -8.71 -6.56 5.27
N GLY A 60 -7.54 -7.00 4.81
CA GLY A 60 -7.03 -8.34 5.12
C GLY A 60 -7.90 -9.47 4.57
N ASP A 61 -8.68 -10.10 5.41
CA ASP A 61 -9.45 -11.29 5.09
C ASP A 61 -10.85 -11.01 4.52
N ILE A 62 -11.27 -9.75 4.48
CA ILE A 62 -12.57 -9.36 3.94
C ILE A 62 -12.38 -8.58 2.65
N ALA A 63 -13.12 -8.94 1.59
CA ALA A 63 -13.02 -8.27 0.29
C ALA A 63 -13.77 -6.93 0.31
N ALA A 64 -13.41 -6.08 1.26
CA ALA A 64 -14.00 -4.76 1.45
C ALA A 64 -12.91 -3.75 1.76
N MET A 65 -13.15 -2.48 1.41
CA MET A 65 -12.20 -1.42 1.71
C MET A 65 -12.80 -0.47 2.76
N TRP A 66 -12.41 -0.68 4.00
CA TRP A 66 -12.79 0.20 5.10
C TRP A 66 -11.94 1.47 5.03
N LEU A 67 -12.55 2.63 5.13
CA LEU A 67 -11.84 3.91 4.98
C LEU A 67 -10.69 4.06 5.97
N ARG A 68 -10.96 3.82 7.24
CA ARG A 68 -9.94 3.94 8.28
C ARG A 68 -8.83 2.89 8.13
N ASP A 69 -9.23 1.64 7.93
CA ASP A 69 -8.29 0.53 7.87
C ASP A 69 -7.38 0.62 6.63
N SER A 70 -7.95 0.99 5.48
CA SER A 70 -7.15 1.14 4.26
C SER A 70 -6.16 2.29 4.39
N SER A 71 -6.54 3.37 5.06
CA SER A 71 -5.63 4.49 5.32
C SER A 71 -4.50 4.07 6.25
N ALA A 72 -4.83 3.35 7.33
CA ALA A 72 -3.82 2.89 8.29
C ALA A 72 -2.82 1.92 7.67
N GLN A 73 -3.27 1.08 6.72
CA GLN A 73 -2.40 0.09 6.09
C GLN A 73 -1.32 0.70 5.20
N VAL A 74 -1.49 1.94 4.74
CA VAL A 74 -0.54 2.57 3.83
C VAL A 74 0.22 3.75 4.44
N VAL A 75 -0.10 4.13 5.67
CA VAL A 75 0.49 5.31 6.30
C VAL A 75 2.02 5.23 6.40
N HIS A 76 2.57 4.04 6.57
CA HIS A 76 4.02 3.86 6.69
C HIS A 76 4.78 4.04 5.37
N TYR A 77 4.06 4.13 4.24
CA TYR A 77 4.67 4.40 2.95
C TYR A 77 4.80 5.91 2.66
N LEU A 78 4.10 6.77 3.42
CA LEU A 78 4.06 8.21 3.14
C LEU A 78 5.42 8.90 3.09
N PRO A 79 6.39 8.57 3.97
CA PRO A 79 7.70 9.24 3.92
C PRO A 79 8.46 9.03 2.61
N TYR A 80 8.09 8.04 1.81
CA TYR A 80 8.82 7.64 0.61
C TYR A 80 8.16 8.06 -0.70
N LEU A 81 7.09 8.87 -0.64
CA LEU A 81 6.33 9.24 -1.84
C LEU A 81 7.17 10.00 -2.87
N LYS A 82 8.10 10.82 -2.42
CA LYS A 82 8.95 11.60 -3.31
C LYS A 82 9.97 10.74 -4.05
N GLU A 83 10.48 9.72 -3.39
CA GLU A 83 11.52 8.85 -3.95
C GLU A 83 10.95 7.79 -4.89
N TYR A 84 9.70 7.39 -4.70
CA TYR A 84 9.08 6.29 -5.42
C TYR A 84 7.76 6.75 -6.04
N PRO A 85 7.77 7.18 -7.31
CA PRO A 85 6.54 7.68 -7.96
C PRO A 85 5.38 6.69 -7.95
N ILE A 86 5.65 5.37 -7.96
CA ILE A 86 4.59 4.37 -7.93
C ILE A 86 3.83 4.37 -6.59
N LEU A 87 4.51 4.66 -5.49
CA LEU A 87 3.85 4.83 -4.19
C LEU A 87 2.93 6.04 -4.20
N LYS A 88 3.39 7.14 -4.79
CA LYS A 88 2.57 8.34 -4.94
C LYS A 88 1.33 8.06 -5.76
N GLU A 89 1.47 7.32 -6.85
CA GLU A 89 0.35 6.94 -7.70
C GLU A 89 -0.64 6.06 -6.93
N MET A 90 -0.15 5.11 -6.16
CA MET A 90 -0.99 4.24 -5.33
C MET A 90 -1.77 5.04 -4.28
N VAL A 91 -1.10 5.96 -3.57
CA VAL A 91 -1.76 6.78 -2.54
C VAL A 91 -2.80 7.71 -3.16
N LYS A 92 -2.48 8.34 -4.30
CA LYS A 92 -3.45 9.17 -5.02
C LYS A 92 -4.67 8.37 -5.44
N GLY A 93 -4.45 7.16 -5.96
CA GLY A 93 -5.53 6.27 -6.36
C GLY A 93 -6.40 5.85 -5.18
N LEU A 94 -5.78 5.57 -4.05
CA LEU A 94 -6.51 5.22 -2.83
C LEU A 94 -7.37 6.39 -2.34
N ILE A 95 -6.81 7.59 -2.31
CA ILE A 95 -7.56 8.79 -1.92
C ILE A 95 -8.75 9.03 -2.84
N ALA A 96 -8.55 8.85 -4.15
CA ALA A 96 -9.63 9.00 -5.13
C ALA A 96 -10.75 8.01 -4.88
N ARG A 97 -10.40 6.77 -4.55
CA ARG A 97 -11.38 5.72 -4.23
C ARG A 97 -12.13 6.03 -2.95
N GLN A 98 -11.43 6.48 -1.91
CA GLN A 98 -12.04 6.86 -0.65
C GLN A 98 -12.99 8.05 -0.83
N ALA A 99 -12.58 9.05 -1.60
CA ALA A 99 -13.42 10.21 -1.89
C ALA A 99 -14.69 9.80 -2.64
N LYS A 100 -14.58 8.85 -3.56
CA LYS A 100 -15.72 8.30 -4.28
C LYS A 100 -16.73 7.66 -3.32
N TYR A 101 -16.25 6.88 -2.35
CA TYR A 101 -17.13 6.22 -1.37
C TYR A 101 -17.83 7.24 -0.48
N VAL A 102 -17.11 8.26 -0.02
CA VAL A 102 -17.69 9.34 0.79
C VAL A 102 -18.77 10.07 0.00
N HIS A 103 -18.55 10.28 -1.29
CA HIS A 103 -19.52 10.95 -2.16
C HIS A 103 -20.80 10.11 -2.35
N ILE A 104 -20.64 8.78 -2.42
CA ILE A 104 -21.79 7.85 -2.53
C ILE A 104 -22.62 7.86 -1.23
N ASP A 105 -21.95 7.67 -0.08
CA ASP A 105 -22.62 7.65 1.23
C ASP A 105 -21.61 7.96 2.34
N PRO A 106 -21.60 9.22 2.83
CA PRO A 106 -20.63 9.62 3.87
C PRO A 106 -20.86 8.95 5.22
N TYR A 107 -21.98 8.28 5.42
CA TYR A 107 -22.30 7.63 6.68
C TYR A 107 -22.18 6.11 6.64
N ALA A 108 -21.81 5.54 5.49
CA ALA A 108 -21.60 4.10 5.37
C ALA A 108 -20.30 3.66 6.04
N ASN A 109 -20.29 2.45 6.55
CA ASN A 109 -19.07 1.85 7.11
C ASN A 109 -18.10 1.38 6.04
#